data_f0e9b2fc3e19996b2fa724a27835fcfc
#
_entry.id   f0e9b2fc3e19996b2fa724a27835fcfc
#
_cell.length_a   1.000
_cell.length_b   1.000
_cell.length_c   1.000
_cell.angle_alpha   90.00
_cell.angle_beta   90.00
_cell.angle_gamma   90.00
#
_symmetry.space_group_name_H-M   'P 1'
#
loop_
_entity.id
_entity.type
_entity.pdbx_description
1 polymer ?
#
loop_
_entity_poly.entity_id
_entity_poly.type
_entity_poly.pdbx_seq_one_letter_code
_entity_poly.pdbx_strand_id
1 'polypeptide(L)'
;VIQAYRSASGAGIRLDGGTTGTGVEISPHFDSLLVKLTARGRNLHDAVVRAKRALAEFRVRGIATNISFLRAVLEDPDFEQGVVTTSFIDERPHLLTGRVPADRGTKLARFLAGVTVNQPNGPAPTTLEPAAKLPARLPAGEIPDGARQRLLALGPAGFARSLREQQAVGVTDTTFRDAHQSLLATRVRTRDLVAVAPWQARLLPGLFSVECWGGATYDVALRFLGEDPWERLAKLRAAMPNQNLQMLLRGRNTVGYTPYPTEVTRAFVSEAAETGVDIFRIFDALNDVEQMRPAIDAVVNETAAVAEVALCYTANLLDPAERTYTLDHYLRLAERIVAAGAHILAIKDMA
;
A
#
# COMPACT_ATOMS: atom_id res chain seq x y z
N VAL A 1 -13.08 8.81 20.87
CA VAL A 1 -12.94 7.40 21.27
C VAL A 1 -14.06 6.57 20.66
N ILE A 2 -13.73 5.40 20.13
CA ILE A 2 -14.70 4.42 19.63
C ILE A 2 -15.37 3.73 20.82
N GLN A 3 -16.67 3.94 21.00
CA GLN A 3 -17.44 3.34 22.09
C GLN A 3 -17.86 1.90 21.80
N ALA A 4 -18.11 1.58 20.52
CA ALA A 4 -18.37 0.22 20.07
C ALA A 4 -17.90 0.05 18.63
N TYR A 5 -17.22 -1.06 18.37
CA TYR A 5 -16.78 -1.47 17.05
C TYR A 5 -17.13 -2.93 16.79
N ARG A 6 -17.82 -3.16 15.70
CA ARG A 6 -18.05 -4.49 15.13
C ARG A 6 -17.92 -4.40 13.63
N SER A 7 -17.01 -5.16 13.08
CA SER A 7 -16.81 -5.27 11.64
C SER A 7 -17.79 -6.23 11.00
N ALA A 8 -18.00 -6.06 9.71
CA ALA A 8 -18.67 -7.07 8.89
C ALA A 8 -17.73 -8.25 8.61
N SER A 9 -18.30 -9.38 8.16
CA SER A 9 -17.56 -10.53 7.71
C SER A 9 -18.36 -11.31 6.66
N GLY A 10 -17.75 -12.33 6.08
CA GLY A 10 -18.42 -13.25 5.16
C GLY A 10 -17.75 -13.42 3.81
N ALA A 11 -18.31 -14.34 3.02
CA ALA A 11 -17.76 -14.70 1.72
C ALA A 11 -17.67 -13.50 0.78
N GLY A 12 -16.50 -13.28 0.20
CA GLY A 12 -16.23 -12.19 -0.72
C GLY A 12 -16.04 -10.82 -0.04
N ILE A 13 -15.85 -10.76 1.28
CA ILE A 13 -15.52 -9.55 2.02
C ILE A 13 -14.12 -9.66 2.57
N ARG A 14 -13.28 -8.68 2.24
CA ARG A 14 -11.96 -8.47 2.84
C ARG A 14 -11.95 -7.13 3.56
N LEU A 15 -11.36 -7.11 4.73
CA LEU A 15 -11.19 -5.91 5.54
C LEU A 15 -9.71 -5.70 5.81
N ASP A 16 -9.22 -4.54 5.40
CA ASP A 16 -7.86 -4.08 5.70
C ASP A 16 -8.00 -2.93 6.71
N GLY A 17 -7.84 -3.25 7.97
CA GLY A 17 -8.02 -2.31 9.09
C GLY A 17 -6.70 -1.75 9.60
N GLY A 18 -6.74 -0.50 10.04
CA GLY A 18 -5.72 0.08 10.90
C GLY A 18 -5.94 -0.31 12.37
N THR A 19 -5.50 0.56 13.27
CA THR A 19 -5.74 0.38 14.71
C THR A 19 -7.20 0.72 15.04
N THR A 20 -8.08 -0.28 14.94
CA THR A 20 -9.52 -0.09 15.18
C THR A 20 -10.04 -1.10 16.20
N GLY A 21 -10.89 -0.63 17.09
CA GLY A 21 -11.50 -1.46 18.14
C GLY A 21 -12.27 -0.61 19.13
N THR A 22 -13.07 -1.24 19.96
CA THR A 22 -13.74 -0.56 21.08
C THR A 22 -12.71 -0.04 22.07
N GLY A 23 -12.84 1.20 22.49
CA GLY A 23 -11.90 1.88 23.38
C GLY A 23 -10.76 2.61 22.68
N VAL A 24 -10.57 2.42 21.37
CA VAL A 24 -9.51 3.10 20.62
C VAL A 24 -9.85 4.58 20.44
N GLU A 25 -8.87 5.43 20.66
CA GLU A 25 -8.95 6.85 20.37
C GLU A 25 -8.48 7.11 18.92
N ILE A 26 -9.34 7.75 18.13
CA ILE A 26 -8.97 8.18 16.79
C ILE A 26 -8.27 9.51 16.88
N SER A 27 -7.00 9.51 16.52
CA SER A 27 -6.17 10.71 16.54
C SER A 27 -6.57 11.67 15.40
N PRO A 28 -6.70 12.96 15.66
CA PRO A 28 -6.89 13.97 14.61
C PRO A 28 -5.60 14.22 13.78
N HIS A 29 -4.47 13.68 14.21
CA HIS A 29 -3.18 13.86 13.52
C HIS A 29 -2.94 12.85 12.40
N PHE A 30 -3.80 11.83 12.26
CA PHE A 30 -3.77 10.86 11.20
C PHE A 30 -4.97 11.06 10.27
N ASP A 31 -4.91 10.48 9.07
CA ASP A 31 -6.06 10.39 8.20
C ASP A 31 -7.17 9.55 8.85
N SER A 32 -8.40 9.86 8.52
CA SER A 32 -9.59 9.31 9.16
C SER A 32 -9.93 7.89 8.69
N LEU A 33 -8.96 7.10 8.22
CA LEU A 33 -9.16 5.72 7.78
C LEU A 33 -9.36 4.79 8.99
N LEU A 34 -10.54 4.21 9.12
CA LEU A 34 -10.80 3.14 10.08
C LEU A 34 -10.48 1.77 9.49
N VAL A 35 -11.11 1.48 8.36
CA VAL A 35 -10.98 0.20 7.68
C VAL A 35 -11.32 0.37 6.20
N LYS A 36 -10.58 -0.31 5.35
CA LYS A 36 -10.91 -0.44 3.93
C LYS A 36 -11.72 -1.73 3.76
N LEU A 37 -12.93 -1.61 3.23
CA LEU A 37 -13.77 -2.75 2.89
C LEU A 37 -13.63 -3.03 1.40
N THR A 38 -13.21 -4.23 1.05
CA THR A 38 -13.19 -4.73 -0.32
C THR A 38 -14.23 -5.84 -0.48
N ALA A 39 -15.10 -5.71 -1.46
CA ALA A 39 -16.08 -6.72 -1.79
C ALA A 39 -15.77 -7.34 -3.15
N ARG A 40 -15.74 -8.68 -3.22
CA ARG A 40 -15.57 -9.45 -4.45
C ARG A 40 -16.87 -10.13 -4.84
N GLY A 41 -17.26 -10.00 -6.10
CA GLY A 41 -18.40 -10.69 -6.71
C GLY A 41 -17.99 -11.35 -8.05
N ARG A 42 -18.93 -12.04 -8.68
CA ARG A 42 -18.77 -12.58 -10.05
C ARG A 42 -18.77 -11.46 -11.09
N ASN A 43 -19.46 -10.37 -10.77
CA ASN A 43 -19.59 -9.15 -11.54
C ASN A 43 -19.74 -7.96 -10.58
N LEU A 44 -19.84 -6.74 -11.13
CA LEU A 44 -20.01 -5.52 -10.35
C LEU A 44 -21.26 -5.56 -9.47
N HIS A 45 -22.38 -6.01 -10.01
CA HIS A 45 -23.65 -6.10 -9.25
C HIS A 45 -23.50 -6.98 -8.00
N ASP A 46 -22.94 -8.21 -8.15
CA ASP A 46 -22.70 -9.11 -7.02
C ASP A 46 -21.78 -8.46 -5.96
N ALA A 47 -20.74 -7.73 -6.40
CA ALA A 47 -19.82 -7.03 -5.51
C ALA A 47 -20.53 -5.89 -4.76
N VAL A 48 -21.35 -5.08 -5.46
CA VAL A 48 -22.15 -4.00 -4.86
C VAL A 48 -23.13 -4.54 -3.82
N VAL A 49 -23.85 -5.62 -4.14
CA VAL A 49 -24.77 -6.27 -3.18
C VAL A 49 -24.05 -6.70 -1.91
N ARG A 50 -22.87 -7.31 -2.04
CA ARG A 50 -22.05 -7.73 -0.88
C ARG A 50 -21.53 -6.54 -0.09
N ALA A 51 -21.07 -5.48 -0.76
CA ALA A 51 -20.61 -4.26 -0.12
C ALA A 51 -21.75 -3.58 0.66
N LYS A 52 -22.93 -3.45 0.06
CA LYS A 52 -24.13 -2.90 0.72
C LYS A 52 -24.48 -3.67 1.99
N ARG A 53 -24.47 -5.01 1.93
CA ARG A 53 -24.71 -5.88 3.09
C ARG A 53 -23.65 -5.65 4.17
N ALA A 54 -22.38 -5.71 3.79
CA ALA A 54 -21.28 -5.54 4.73
C ALA A 54 -21.32 -4.18 5.42
N LEU A 55 -21.53 -3.08 4.69
CA LEU A 55 -21.69 -1.75 5.29
C LEU A 55 -22.88 -1.65 6.24
N ALA A 56 -23.96 -2.39 5.97
CA ALA A 56 -25.11 -2.43 6.87
C ALA A 56 -24.83 -3.20 8.17
N GLU A 57 -23.91 -4.16 8.16
CA GLU A 57 -23.50 -4.95 9.31
C GLU A 57 -22.51 -4.22 10.23
N PHE A 58 -21.77 -3.24 9.71
CA PHE A 58 -20.83 -2.46 10.50
C PHE A 58 -21.52 -1.74 11.65
N ARG A 59 -20.90 -1.80 12.81
CA ARG A 59 -21.29 -1.00 13.98
C ARG A 59 -20.10 -0.22 14.49
N VAL A 60 -20.15 1.08 14.31
CA VAL A 60 -19.20 2.03 14.87
C VAL A 60 -19.99 3.06 15.68
N ARG A 61 -19.61 3.26 16.93
CA ARG A 61 -20.22 4.23 17.83
C ARG A 61 -19.15 5.08 18.49
N GLY A 62 -19.51 6.32 18.83
CA GLY A 62 -18.62 7.28 19.47
C GLY A 62 -17.90 8.21 18.52
N ILE A 63 -17.92 7.91 17.22
CA ILE A 63 -17.35 8.75 16.18
C ILE A 63 -18.29 8.81 14.97
N ALA A 64 -18.17 9.86 14.16
CA ALA A 64 -18.84 9.92 12.87
C ALA A 64 -18.11 9.03 11.84
N THR A 65 -18.88 8.48 10.89
CA THR A 65 -18.33 7.65 9.79
C THR A 65 -18.99 8.04 8.46
N ASN A 66 -18.34 7.68 7.36
CA ASN A 66 -18.88 7.88 6.02
C ASN A 66 -19.75 6.71 5.51
N ILE A 67 -20.14 5.77 6.36
CA ILE A 67 -20.96 4.58 5.98
C ILE A 67 -22.24 4.98 5.26
N SER A 68 -22.91 6.05 5.70
CA SER A 68 -24.16 6.53 5.07
C SER A 68 -23.92 7.05 3.65
N PHE A 69 -22.83 7.76 3.45
CA PHE A 69 -22.38 8.22 2.14
C PHE A 69 -22.04 7.05 1.21
N LEU A 70 -21.19 6.12 1.69
CA LEU A 70 -20.80 4.94 0.91
C LEU A 70 -22.00 4.09 0.50
N ARG A 71 -22.99 3.95 1.37
CA ARG A 71 -24.24 3.27 1.03
C ARG A 71 -25.07 4.01 -0.01
N ALA A 72 -25.13 5.34 0.07
CA ALA A 72 -25.82 6.15 -0.94
C ALA A 72 -25.17 6.00 -2.32
N VAL A 73 -23.84 6.00 -2.39
CA VAL A 73 -23.08 5.74 -3.61
C VAL A 73 -23.39 4.36 -4.19
N LEU A 74 -23.35 3.31 -3.37
CA LEU A 74 -23.65 1.94 -3.81
C LEU A 74 -25.11 1.70 -4.19
N GLU A 75 -26.04 2.58 -3.77
CA GLU A 75 -27.46 2.54 -4.10
C GLU A 75 -27.79 3.37 -5.35
N ASP A 76 -26.84 4.12 -5.89
CA ASP A 76 -27.01 4.92 -7.09
C ASP A 76 -27.07 4.02 -8.35
N PRO A 77 -28.09 4.18 -9.22
CA PRO A 77 -28.26 3.32 -10.40
C PRO A 77 -27.07 3.38 -11.38
N ASP A 78 -26.45 4.54 -11.57
CA ASP A 78 -25.33 4.69 -12.48
C ASP A 78 -24.09 3.98 -11.91
N PHE A 79 -23.92 4.01 -10.58
CA PHE A 79 -22.86 3.24 -9.92
C PHE A 79 -23.10 1.73 -10.06
N GLU A 80 -24.33 1.25 -9.85
CA GLU A 80 -24.65 -0.17 -10.01
C GLU A 80 -24.46 -0.68 -11.45
N GLN A 81 -24.59 0.20 -12.44
CA GLN A 81 -24.34 -0.10 -13.86
C GLN A 81 -22.88 0.09 -14.27
N GLY A 82 -22.04 0.66 -13.41
CA GLY A 82 -20.65 0.95 -13.73
C GLY A 82 -20.46 2.16 -14.64
N VAL A 83 -21.48 3.00 -14.80
CA VAL A 83 -21.46 4.22 -15.62
C VAL A 83 -21.05 5.39 -14.72
N VAL A 84 -19.79 5.43 -14.33
CA VAL A 84 -19.25 6.46 -13.43
C VAL A 84 -18.03 7.14 -14.03
N THR A 85 -17.89 8.43 -13.73
CA THR A 85 -16.76 9.26 -14.13
C THR A 85 -16.05 9.82 -12.89
N THR A 86 -14.95 10.50 -13.07
CA THR A 86 -14.24 11.19 -11.98
C THR A 86 -15.05 12.32 -11.35
N SER A 87 -16.02 12.88 -12.06
CA SER A 87 -16.94 13.91 -11.57
C SER A 87 -18.21 13.36 -10.89
N PHE A 88 -18.37 12.04 -10.84
CA PHE A 88 -19.60 11.37 -10.38
C PHE A 88 -20.13 11.90 -9.04
N ILE A 89 -19.25 12.11 -8.06
CA ILE A 89 -19.65 12.58 -6.72
C ILE A 89 -20.00 14.08 -6.77
N ASP A 90 -19.21 14.88 -7.48
CA ASP A 90 -19.40 16.35 -7.59
C ASP A 90 -20.74 16.70 -8.26
N GLU A 91 -21.15 15.88 -9.23
CA GLU A 91 -22.43 16.03 -9.93
C GLU A 91 -23.63 15.57 -9.10
N ARG A 92 -23.41 14.91 -7.95
CA ARG A 92 -24.44 14.31 -7.09
C ARG A 92 -24.32 14.72 -5.62
N PRO A 93 -24.46 16.02 -5.31
CA PRO A 93 -24.31 16.52 -3.93
C PRO A 93 -25.26 15.86 -2.93
N HIS A 94 -26.40 15.31 -3.39
CA HIS A 94 -27.35 14.58 -2.55
C HIS A 94 -26.74 13.31 -1.92
N LEU A 95 -25.71 12.71 -2.52
CA LEU A 95 -24.99 11.56 -1.95
C LEU A 95 -24.30 11.91 -0.63
N LEU A 96 -23.82 13.16 -0.51
CA LEU A 96 -23.11 13.65 0.69
C LEU A 96 -24.04 13.81 1.89
N THR A 97 -25.32 14.05 1.67
CA THR A 97 -26.28 14.27 2.77
C THR A 97 -26.68 12.98 3.50
N GLY A 98 -26.40 11.83 2.92
CA GLY A 98 -26.57 10.49 3.48
C GLY A 98 -27.93 10.24 4.15
N ARG A 99 -28.51 9.08 3.97
CA ARG A 99 -29.74 8.73 4.73
C ARG A 99 -29.43 8.58 6.21
N VAL A 100 -30.01 9.42 7.05
CA VAL A 100 -30.02 9.19 8.50
C VAL A 100 -30.76 7.87 8.75
N PRO A 101 -30.14 6.88 9.44
CA PRO A 101 -30.79 5.61 9.70
C PRO A 101 -32.13 5.82 10.43
N ALA A 102 -33.21 5.41 9.84
CA ALA A 102 -34.57 5.68 10.32
C ALA A 102 -34.92 5.02 11.67
N ASP A 103 -34.10 4.08 12.16
CA ASP A 103 -34.39 3.31 13.37
C ASP A 103 -33.21 3.23 14.31
N ARG A 104 -32.89 4.37 14.95
CA ARG A 104 -31.85 4.44 15.99
C ARG A 104 -32.20 3.66 17.24
N GLY A 105 -33.48 3.63 17.62
CA GLY A 105 -33.96 2.95 18.86
C GLY A 105 -33.76 1.45 18.80
N THR A 106 -34.24 0.79 17.75
CA THR A 106 -34.05 -0.65 17.54
C THR A 106 -32.62 -1.02 17.38
N LYS A 107 -31.81 -0.20 16.67
CA LYS A 107 -30.36 -0.42 16.56
C LYS A 107 -29.65 -0.32 17.89
N LEU A 108 -30.01 0.65 18.73
CA LEU A 108 -29.47 0.81 20.06
C LEU A 108 -29.87 -0.38 20.95
N ALA A 109 -31.16 -0.77 20.93
CA ALA A 109 -31.65 -1.91 21.71
C ALA A 109 -30.97 -3.22 21.33
N ARG A 110 -30.80 -3.49 20.01
CA ARG A 110 -30.07 -4.66 19.52
C ARG A 110 -28.57 -4.61 19.90
N PHE A 111 -27.97 -3.43 19.89
CA PHE A 111 -26.60 -3.25 20.32
C PHE A 111 -26.45 -3.57 21.82
N LEU A 112 -27.30 -2.98 22.67
CA LEU A 112 -27.25 -3.21 24.10
C LEU A 112 -27.50 -4.70 24.44
N ALA A 113 -28.48 -5.33 23.80
CA ALA A 113 -28.71 -6.76 23.94
C ALA A 113 -27.49 -7.59 23.52
N GLY A 114 -26.88 -7.25 22.39
CA GLY A 114 -25.66 -7.92 21.90
C GLY A 114 -24.48 -7.79 22.85
N VAL A 115 -24.24 -6.60 23.41
CA VAL A 115 -23.17 -6.38 24.41
C VAL A 115 -23.44 -7.15 25.69
N THR A 116 -24.68 -7.10 26.19
CA THR A 116 -25.06 -7.78 27.45
C THR A 116 -24.97 -9.31 27.32
N VAL A 117 -25.38 -9.87 26.18
CA VAL A 117 -25.39 -11.32 25.97
C VAL A 117 -24.00 -11.86 25.54
N ASN A 118 -23.31 -11.14 24.67
CA ASN A 118 -22.05 -11.65 24.06
C ASN A 118 -20.77 -11.21 24.80
N GLN A 119 -20.88 -10.27 25.75
CA GLN A 119 -19.77 -9.79 26.57
C GLN A 119 -20.15 -9.72 28.07
N PRO A 120 -20.64 -10.81 28.66
CA PRO A 120 -21.13 -10.82 30.06
C PRO A 120 -20.02 -10.50 31.08
N ASN A 121 -18.78 -10.68 30.72
CA ASN A 121 -17.58 -10.43 31.54
C ASN A 121 -16.86 -9.13 31.21
N GLY A 122 -17.51 -8.21 30.50
CA GLY A 122 -16.91 -6.97 30.04
C GLY A 122 -16.09 -7.10 28.71
N PRO A 123 -15.55 -6.01 28.20
CA PRO A 123 -14.77 -6.04 26.98
C PRO A 123 -13.50 -6.87 27.17
N ALA A 124 -13.16 -7.67 26.17
CA ALA A 124 -11.86 -8.34 26.15
C ALA A 124 -10.73 -7.29 26.28
N PRO A 125 -9.64 -7.61 26.99
CA PRO A 125 -8.53 -6.68 27.13
C PRO A 125 -8.01 -6.29 25.75
N THR A 126 -8.06 -4.99 25.46
CA THR A 126 -7.78 -4.41 24.14
C THR A 126 -6.30 -4.08 23.91
N THR A 127 -5.47 -4.26 24.89
CA THR A 127 -4.04 -3.98 24.79
C THR A 127 -3.26 -5.23 24.41
N LEU A 128 -3.21 -5.51 23.11
CA LEU A 128 -2.05 -6.17 22.56
C LEU A 128 -0.92 -5.12 22.55
N GLU A 129 -0.05 -5.16 23.53
CA GLU A 129 1.17 -4.35 23.48
C GLU A 129 2.03 -4.88 22.33
N PRO A 130 2.24 -4.10 21.22
CA PRO A 130 3.05 -4.56 20.10
C PRO A 130 4.48 -4.92 20.52
N ALA A 131 5.01 -4.24 21.53
CA ALA A 131 6.33 -4.51 22.11
C ALA A 131 6.47 -5.92 22.70
N ALA A 132 5.38 -6.54 23.17
CA ALA A 132 5.42 -7.90 23.70
C ALA A 132 5.65 -8.97 22.60
N LYS A 133 5.53 -8.62 21.34
CA LYS A 133 5.76 -9.54 20.21
C LYS A 133 7.20 -9.55 19.70
N LEU A 134 8.01 -8.56 20.06
CA LEU A 134 9.43 -8.55 19.74
C LEU A 134 10.19 -9.29 20.82
N PRO A 135 11.25 -10.06 20.46
CA PRO A 135 12.16 -10.60 21.45
C PRO A 135 12.70 -9.48 22.36
N ALA A 136 12.84 -9.75 23.65
CA ALA A 136 13.26 -8.75 24.64
C ALA A 136 14.64 -8.14 24.37
N ARG A 137 15.47 -8.84 23.61
CA ARG A 137 16.81 -8.38 23.22
C ARG A 137 17.06 -8.67 21.75
N LEU A 138 17.68 -7.69 21.09
CA LEU A 138 18.18 -7.90 19.73
C LEU A 138 19.19 -9.08 19.73
N PRO A 139 19.08 -10.04 18.79
CA PRO A 139 20.06 -11.13 18.69
C PRO A 139 21.48 -10.58 18.64
N ALA A 140 22.35 -11.13 19.48
CA ALA A 140 23.78 -10.79 19.49
C ALA A 140 24.49 -11.42 18.28
N GLY A 141 25.63 -10.85 17.91
CA GLY A 141 26.45 -11.33 16.80
C GLY A 141 26.39 -10.45 15.57
N GLU A 142 27.07 -10.89 14.51
CA GLU A 142 27.10 -10.20 13.23
C GLU A 142 25.74 -10.25 12.55
N ILE A 143 25.46 -9.24 11.71
CA ILE A 143 24.27 -9.24 10.87
C ILE A 143 24.50 -10.28 9.77
N PRO A 144 23.60 -11.26 9.58
CA PRO A 144 23.78 -12.28 8.56
C PRO A 144 23.72 -11.68 7.16
N ASP A 145 24.41 -12.31 6.20
CA ASP A 145 24.29 -11.95 4.79
C ASP A 145 22.83 -12.06 4.32
N GLY A 146 22.43 -11.14 3.47
CA GLY A 146 21.08 -11.07 2.90
C GLY A 146 21.09 -10.90 1.38
N ALA A 147 19.93 -10.55 0.84
CA ALA A 147 19.77 -10.39 -0.61
C ALA A 147 20.68 -9.28 -1.19
N ARG A 148 21.04 -8.29 -0.39
CA ARG A 148 21.93 -7.20 -0.83
C ARG A 148 23.34 -7.70 -1.14
N GLN A 149 23.91 -8.59 -0.34
CA GLN A 149 25.23 -9.16 -0.61
C GLN A 149 25.22 -9.91 -1.95
N ARG A 150 24.13 -10.62 -2.26
CA ARG A 150 23.95 -11.28 -3.55
C ARG A 150 23.86 -10.26 -4.71
N LEU A 151 23.13 -9.16 -4.54
CA LEU A 151 23.08 -8.09 -5.52
C LEU A 151 24.45 -7.47 -5.77
N LEU A 152 25.19 -7.13 -4.71
CA LEU A 152 26.53 -6.55 -4.80
C LEU A 152 27.52 -7.48 -5.50
N ALA A 153 27.43 -8.79 -5.25
CA ALA A 153 28.30 -9.78 -5.87
C ALA A 153 27.99 -10.04 -7.33
N LEU A 154 26.72 -10.03 -7.75
CA LEU A 154 26.29 -10.41 -9.08
C LEU A 154 26.05 -9.22 -10.02
N GLY A 155 25.93 -8.03 -9.46
CA GLY A 155 25.42 -6.84 -10.16
C GLY A 155 23.93 -6.96 -10.53
N PRO A 156 23.30 -5.87 -11.01
CA PRO A 156 21.85 -5.83 -11.27
C PRO A 156 21.36 -6.91 -12.23
N ALA A 157 22.03 -7.05 -13.38
CA ALA A 157 21.65 -8.04 -14.39
C ALA A 157 21.88 -9.48 -13.93
N GLY A 158 22.98 -9.74 -13.20
CA GLY A 158 23.25 -11.06 -12.60
C GLY A 158 22.26 -11.41 -11.51
N PHE A 159 21.93 -10.46 -10.68
CA PHE A 159 20.90 -10.61 -9.63
C PHE A 159 19.54 -10.94 -10.25
N ALA A 160 19.11 -10.20 -11.26
CA ALA A 160 17.84 -10.47 -11.95
C ALA A 160 17.81 -11.88 -12.60
N ARG A 161 18.94 -12.35 -13.19
CA ARG A 161 19.01 -13.74 -13.69
C ARG A 161 18.89 -14.76 -12.57
N SER A 162 19.56 -14.54 -11.44
CA SER A 162 19.52 -15.46 -10.30
C SER A 162 18.11 -15.67 -9.72
N LEU A 163 17.23 -14.68 -9.89
CA LEU A 163 15.82 -14.80 -9.45
C LEU A 163 15.03 -15.78 -10.31
N ARG A 164 15.35 -15.94 -11.60
CA ARG A 164 14.70 -16.91 -12.49
C ARG A 164 15.07 -18.36 -12.15
N GLU A 165 16.25 -18.56 -11.59
CA GLU A 165 16.75 -19.88 -11.19
C GLU A 165 16.32 -20.25 -9.76
N GLN A 166 15.84 -19.26 -9.01
CA GLN A 166 15.39 -19.42 -7.63
C GLN A 166 14.06 -20.19 -7.57
N GLN A 167 14.02 -21.25 -6.77
CA GLN A 167 12.78 -22.01 -6.55
C GLN A 167 11.89 -21.41 -5.46
N ALA A 168 12.48 -20.79 -4.45
CA ALA A 168 11.73 -20.13 -3.38
C ALA A 168 11.16 -18.80 -3.85
N VAL A 169 9.94 -18.50 -3.45
CA VAL A 169 9.32 -17.20 -3.72
C VAL A 169 10.05 -16.11 -2.93
N GLY A 170 10.51 -15.07 -3.62
CA GLY A 170 11.05 -13.87 -2.98
C GLY A 170 9.91 -13.03 -2.37
N VAL A 171 10.12 -12.54 -1.16
CA VAL A 171 9.14 -11.72 -0.44
C VAL A 171 9.69 -10.31 -0.24
N THR A 172 8.91 -9.31 -0.62
CA THR A 172 9.16 -7.90 -0.29
C THR A 172 8.33 -7.51 0.92
N ASP A 173 8.97 -6.95 1.93
CA ASP A 173 8.28 -6.32 3.04
C ASP A 173 7.96 -4.86 2.71
N THR A 174 6.70 -4.47 2.80
CA THR A 174 6.22 -3.11 2.54
C THR A 174 5.84 -2.34 3.79
N THR A 175 6.12 -2.88 4.97
CA THR A 175 5.78 -2.27 6.28
C THR A 175 6.37 -0.87 6.41
N PHE A 176 7.57 -0.66 5.89
CA PHE A 176 8.31 0.60 6.00
C PHE A 176 7.84 1.68 5.01
N ARG A 177 7.00 1.36 4.02
CA ARG A 177 6.43 2.32 3.05
C ARG A 177 4.93 2.14 2.86
N ASP A 178 4.49 1.15 2.08
CA ASP A 178 3.09 1.09 1.59
C ASP A 178 2.10 0.79 2.71
N ALA A 179 2.44 -0.09 3.63
CA ALA A 179 1.55 -0.43 4.72
C ALA A 179 1.19 0.80 5.57
N HIS A 180 2.18 1.59 5.99
CA HIS A 180 1.87 2.79 6.77
C HIS A 180 1.39 3.96 5.89
N GLN A 181 1.73 3.99 4.59
CA GLN A 181 1.13 4.94 3.66
C GLN A 181 -0.38 4.70 3.52
N SER A 182 -0.78 3.47 3.39
CA SER A 182 -2.18 3.08 3.17
C SER A 182 -3.04 3.07 4.43
N LEU A 183 -2.45 2.80 5.60
CA LEU A 183 -3.18 2.60 6.85
C LEU A 183 -3.00 3.74 7.86
N LEU A 184 -1.89 4.47 7.81
CA LEU A 184 -1.52 5.49 8.81
C LEU A 184 -1.17 6.84 8.16
N ALA A 185 -1.70 7.10 6.96
CA ALA A 185 -1.46 8.35 6.22
C ALA A 185 0.03 8.71 6.07
N THR A 186 0.91 7.71 6.01
CA THR A 186 2.36 7.88 5.97
C THR A 186 2.95 8.58 7.21
N ARG A 187 2.26 8.59 8.36
CA ARG A 187 2.64 9.36 9.54
C ARG A 187 3.61 8.63 10.49
N VAL A 188 4.13 7.46 10.13
CA VAL A 188 5.16 6.78 10.94
C VAL A 188 6.47 7.56 10.89
N ARG A 189 7.02 7.88 12.03
CA ARG A 189 8.22 8.70 12.16
C ARG A 189 9.49 7.89 11.92
N THR A 190 10.54 8.56 11.47
CA THR A 190 11.85 7.95 11.21
C THR A 190 12.39 7.19 12.43
N ARG A 191 12.23 7.75 13.64
CA ARG A 191 12.69 7.10 14.88
C ARG A 191 12.03 5.74 15.11
N ASP A 192 10.76 5.60 14.76
CA ASP A 192 9.98 4.38 14.98
C ASP A 192 10.37 3.30 13.95
N LEU A 193 10.60 3.69 12.70
CA LEU A 193 11.11 2.81 11.66
C LEU A 193 12.53 2.31 11.99
N VAL A 194 13.41 3.21 12.39
CA VAL A 194 14.80 2.89 12.75
C VAL A 194 14.89 2.00 14.01
N ALA A 195 13.94 2.14 14.93
CA ALA A 195 13.89 1.26 16.10
C ALA A 195 13.61 -0.21 15.75
N VAL A 196 12.85 -0.47 14.68
CA VAL A 196 12.51 -1.83 14.22
C VAL A 196 13.51 -2.39 13.21
N ALA A 197 14.13 -1.54 12.41
CA ALA A 197 15.01 -1.93 11.31
C ALA A 197 16.14 -2.91 11.70
N PRO A 198 16.85 -2.81 12.86
CA PRO A 198 17.85 -3.79 13.24
C PRO A 198 17.30 -5.21 13.52
N TRP A 199 16.04 -5.31 13.93
CA TRP A 199 15.35 -6.59 14.08
C TRP A 199 15.06 -7.22 12.73
N GLN A 200 14.59 -6.39 11.79
CA GLN A 200 14.37 -6.78 10.40
C GLN A 200 15.64 -7.37 9.77
N ALA A 201 16.77 -6.66 9.90
CA ALA A 201 18.04 -7.08 9.35
C ALA A 201 18.51 -8.44 9.88
N ARG A 202 18.27 -8.72 11.17
CA ARG A 202 18.76 -9.94 11.82
C ARG A 202 17.80 -11.12 11.71
N LEU A 203 16.51 -10.87 11.80
CA LEU A 203 15.52 -11.94 11.87
C LEU A 203 15.00 -12.36 10.50
N LEU A 204 15.09 -11.49 9.50
CA LEU A 204 14.53 -11.70 8.16
C LEU A 204 15.56 -11.50 7.04
N PRO A 205 16.77 -12.10 7.12
CA PRO A 205 17.81 -11.89 6.10
C PRO A 205 17.41 -12.43 4.72
N GLY A 206 16.46 -13.36 4.65
CA GLY A 206 16.00 -13.99 3.42
C GLY A 206 14.98 -13.18 2.62
N LEU A 207 14.60 -11.97 3.06
CA LEU A 207 13.73 -11.10 2.27
C LEU A 207 14.40 -10.71 0.94
N PHE A 208 13.59 -10.68 -0.13
CA PHE A 208 14.04 -10.16 -1.41
C PHE A 208 14.38 -8.66 -1.32
N SER A 209 13.50 -7.88 -0.69
CA SER A 209 13.70 -6.45 -0.45
C SER A 209 12.83 -5.94 0.69
N VAL A 210 13.17 -4.74 1.17
CA VAL A 210 12.36 -3.93 2.07
C VAL A 210 11.99 -2.65 1.34
N GLU A 211 10.71 -2.49 0.97
CA GLU A 211 10.23 -1.26 0.39
C GLU A 211 10.04 -0.22 1.48
N CYS A 212 10.89 0.79 1.51
CA CYS A 212 10.97 1.73 2.63
C CYS A 212 10.91 3.21 2.23
N TRP A 213 10.90 3.52 0.93
CA TRP A 213 11.02 4.89 0.47
C TRP A 213 10.25 5.17 -0.82
N GLY A 214 10.16 6.47 -1.22
CA GLY A 214 9.39 6.89 -2.39
C GLY A 214 7.89 7.07 -2.11
N GLY A 215 7.13 7.34 -3.15
CA GLY A 215 5.72 7.66 -3.02
C GLY A 215 5.48 8.85 -2.08
N ALA A 216 4.51 8.71 -1.18
CA ALA A 216 4.18 9.76 -0.21
C ALA A 216 5.17 9.84 0.96
N THR A 217 6.05 8.85 1.18
CA THR A 217 6.99 8.89 2.32
C THR A 217 7.96 10.06 2.24
N TYR A 218 8.35 10.47 1.03
CA TYR A 218 9.20 11.63 0.81
C TYR A 218 8.48 12.93 1.18
N ASP A 219 7.35 13.17 0.55
CA ASP A 219 6.57 14.40 0.72
C ASP A 219 6.04 14.58 2.15
N VAL A 220 5.52 13.49 2.73
CA VAL A 220 4.97 13.54 4.10
C VAL A 220 6.05 13.75 5.16
N ALA A 221 7.25 13.20 4.98
CA ALA A 221 8.37 13.46 5.89
C ALA A 221 8.65 14.96 5.98
N LEU A 222 8.77 15.63 4.82
CA LEU A 222 9.03 17.07 4.75
C LEU A 222 7.83 17.88 5.25
N ARG A 223 6.65 17.65 4.66
CA ARG A 223 5.51 18.55 4.80
C ARG A 223 4.77 18.41 6.12
N PHE A 224 4.69 17.23 6.67
CA PHE A 224 3.86 16.93 7.84
C PHE A 224 4.64 16.50 9.07
N LEU A 225 5.78 15.84 8.89
CA LEU A 225 6.56 15.35 10.03
C LEU A 225 7.72 16.28 10.40
N GLY A 226 8.09 17.20 9.51
CA GLY A 226 9.26 18.05 9.68
C GLY A 226 10.55 17.24 9.77
N GLU A 227 10.62 16.13 9.02
CA GLU A 227 11.75 15.21 8.97
C GLU A 227 12.40 15.24 7.58
N ASP A 228 13.72 15.10 7.53
CA ASP A 228 14.45 14.98 6.28
C ASP A 228 14.28 13.55 5.71
N PRO A 229 13.70 13.38 4.50
CA PRO A 229 13.52 12.07 3.89
C PRO A 229 14.84 11.41 3.48
N TRP A 230 15.88 12.18 3.15
CA TRP A 230 17.20 11.66 2.81
C TRP A 230 17.92 11.11 4.04
N GLU A 231 17.87 11.85 5.14
CA GLU A 231 18.38 11.37 6.43
C GLU A 231 17.65 10.10 6.89
N ARG A 232 16.33 10.01 6.66
CA ARG A 232 15.55 8.79 6.90
C ARG A 232 16.10 7.60 6.11
N LEU A 233 16.32 7.78 4.81
CA LEU A 233 16.86 6.74 3.94
C LEU A 233 18.25 6.29 4.42
N ALA A 234 19.14 7.23 4.69
CA ALA A 234 20.50 6.94 5.18
C ALA A 234 20.50 6.16 6.52
N LYS A 235 19.61 6.55 7.45
CA LYS A 235 19.45 5.84 8.73
C LYS A 235 18.92 4.41 8.55
N LEU A 236 17.95 4.22 7.64
CA LEU A 236 17.43 2.88 7.32
C LEU A 236 18.51 2.03 6.64
N ARG A 237 19.29 2.61 5.72
CA ARG A 237 20.44 1.92 5.10
C ARG A 237 21.45 1.46 6.14
N ALA A 238 21.81 2.31 7.09
CA ALA A 238 22.73 1.96 8.16
C ALA A 238 22.18 0.85 9.08
N ALA A 239 20.88 0.88 9.35
CA ALA A 239 20.23 -0.11 10.21
C ALA A 239 19.99 -1.47 9.55
N MET A 240 19.90 -1.52 8.20
CA MET A 240 19.65 -2.74 7.41
C MET A 240 20.70 -2.93 6.30
N PRO A 241 21.98 -3.15 6.65
CA PRO A 241 23.08 -3.20 5.68
C PRO A 241 23.00 -4.40 4.72
N ASN A 242 22.30 -5.45 5.10
CA ASN A 242 22.15 -6.71 4.38
C ASN A 242 20.86 -6.82 3.55
N GLN A 243 19.93 -5.86 3.67
CA GLN A 243 18.67 -5.86 2.94
C GLN A 243 18.76 -5.01 1.67
N ASN A 244 18.14 -5.45 0.57
CA ASN A 244 17.88 -4.56 -0.56
C ASN A 244 16.81 -3.54 -0.13
N LEU A 245 17.19 -2.27 -0.10
CA LEU A 245 16.22 -1.19 0.10
C LEU A 245 15.57 -0.85 -1.24
N GLN A 246 14.24 -0.84 -1.23
CA GLN A 246 13.43 -0.59 -2.42
C GLN A 246 12.63 0.69 -2.27
N MET A 247 12.51 1.44 -3.37
CA MET A 247 11.63 2.59 -3.45
C MET A 247 10.61 2.47 -4.57
N LEU A 248 9.48 3.15 -4.40
CA LEU A 248 8.50 3.36 -5.46
C LEU A 248 8.81 4.68 -6.18
N LEU A 249 8.98 4.63 -7.51
CA LEU A 249 9.29 5.78 -8.34
C LEU A 249 8.23 5.95 -9.43
N ARG A 250 7.61 7.13 -9.50
CA ARG A 250 6.51 7.44 -10.43
C ARG A 250 7.04 7.97 -11.78
N GLY A 251 7.84 7.21 -12.49
CA GLY A 251 8.42 7.65 -13.77
C GLY A 251 9.00 9.07 -13.67
N ARG A 252 8.65 9.96 -14.61
CA ARG A 252 9.08 11.38 -14.59
C ARG A 252 8.53 12.21 -13.43
N ASN A 253 7.44 11.77 -12.81
CA ASN A 253 6.93 12.47 -11.62
C ASN A 253 7.81 12.22 -10.39
N THR A 254 8.74 11.28 -10.45
CA THR A 254 9.63 10.87 -9.36
C THR A 254 8.86 10.62 -8.05
N VAL A 255 8.93 11.55 -7.10
CA VAL A 255 8.16 11.54 -5.83
C VAL A 255 7.08 12.62 -5.80
N GLY A 256 6.92 13.38 -6.88
CA GLY A 256 5.95 14.46 -7.01
C GLY A 256 4.64 14.06 -7.70
N TYR A 257 3.88 15.07 -8.14
CA TYR A 257 2.57 14.93 -8.77
C TYR A 257 2.52 15.46 -10.19
N THR A 258 3.60 16.09 -10.65
CA THR A 258 3.78 16.60 -12.01
C THR A 258 5.10 16.13 -12.56
N PRO A 259 5.24 15.98 -13.89
CA PRO A 259 6.51 15.56 -14.49
C PRO A 259 7.64 16.56 -14.21
N TYR A 260 8.77 16.06 -13.76
CA TYR A 260 10.00 16.83 -13.64
C TYR A 260 10.80 16.82 -14.95
N PRO A 261 11.68 17.82 -15.17
CA PRO A 261 12.71 17.74 -16.20
C PRO A 261 13.55 16.46 -16.06
N THR A 262 14.02 15.93 -17.18
CA THR A 262 14.81 14.68 -17.21
C THR A 262 16.04 14.76 -16.30
N GLU A 263 16.72 15.89 -16.28
CA GLU A 263 17.92 16.13 -15.46
C GLU A 263 17.63 16.01 -13.96
N VAL A 264 16.44 16.47 -13.54
CA VAL A 264 16.01 16.36 -12.13
C VAL A 264 15.73 14.90 -11.77
N THR A 265 15.06 14.16 -12.66
CA THR A 265 14.82 12.72 -12.47
C THR A 265 16.13 11.95 -12.36
N ARG A 266 17.11 12.24 -13.24
CA ARG A 266 18.44 11.61 -13.22
C ARG A 266 19.19 11.92 -11.93
N ALA A 267 19.30 13.20 -11.56
CA ALA A 267 19.97 13.61 -10.32
C ALA A 267 19.31 12.97 -9.07
N PHE A 268 17.98 12.90 -9.05
CA PHE A 268 17.25 12.25 -7.97
C PHE A 268 17.55 10.75 -7.87
N VAL A 269 17.60 10.04 -8.98
CA VAL A 269 17.90 8.60 -9.03
C VAL A 269 19.35 8.35 -8.57
N SER A 270 20.30 9.13 -9.04
CA SER A 270 21.70 9.02 -8.63
C SER A 270 21.86 9.22 -7.13
N GLU A 271 21.34 10.31 -6.58
CA GLU A 271 21.39 10.61 -5.15
C GLU A 271 20.69 9.54 -4.30
N ALA A 272 19.54 9.03 -4.75
CA ALA A 272 18.83 7.99 -4.04
C ALA A 272 19.60 6.66 -4.01
N ALA A 273 20.26 6.30 -5.09
CA ALA A 273 21.11 5.12 -5.17
C ALA A 273 22.36 5.27 -4.27
N GLU A 274 23.02 6.42 -4.30
CA GLU A 274 24.18 6.73 -3.43
C GLU A 274 23.80 6.72 -1.95
N THR A 275 22.62 7.25 -1.60
CA THR A 275 22.11 7.26 -0.23
C THR A 275 21.72 5.88 0.25
N GLY A 276 21.33 4.95 -0.65
CA GLY A 276 21.14 3.56 -0.26
C GLY A 276 20.00 2.79 -0.89
N VAL A 277 19.35 3.29 -1.93
CA VAL A 277 18.34 2.52 -2.68
C VAL A 277 19.02 1.50 -3.58
N ASP A 278 18.66 0.25 -3.45
CA ASP A 278 19.18 -0.87 -4.25
C ASP A 278 18.22 -1.25 -5.40
N ILE A 279 16.91 -1.03 -5.23
CA ILE A 279 15.88 -1.38 -6.22
C ILE A 279 14.93 -0.21 -6.42
N PHE A 280 14.81 0.24 -7.66
CA PHE A 280 13.82 1.23 -8.07
C PHE A 280 12.64 0.53 -8.72
N ARG A 281 11.47 0.52 -8.05
CA ARG A 281 10.21 0.09 -8.63
C ARG A 281 9.60 1.25 -9.40
N ILE A 282 9.84 1.27 -10.70
CA ILE A 282 9.42 2.35 -11.60
C ILE A 282 8.08 1.99 -12.21
N PHE A 283 7.12 2.91 -12.16
CA PHE A 283 5.83 2.73 -12.81
C PHE A 283 5.27 4.04 -13.36
N ASP A 284 4.37 3.92 -14.30
CA ASP A 284 3.44 4.96 -14.72
C ASP A 284 2.01 4.42 -14.65
N ALA A 285 1.07 5.21 -14.11
CA ALA A 285 -0.30 4.77 -13.89
C ALA A 285 -1.06 4.44 -15.19
N LEU A 286 -0.63 5.04 -16.30
CA LEU A 286 -1.20 4.83 -17.64
C LEU A 286 -0.34 3.89 -18.50
N ASN A 287 0.70 3.29 -17.91
CA ASN A 287 1.64 2.40 -18.60
C ASN A 287 2.40 3.09 -19.76
N ASP A 288 2.63 4.40 -19.66
CA ASP A 288 3.42 5.11 -20.67
C ASP A 288 4.93 4.87 -20.45
N VAL A 289 5.51 4.02 -21.27
CA VAL A 289 6.93 3.66 -21.21
C VAL A 289 7.83 4.88 -21.39
N GLU A 290 7.42 5.86 -22.21
CA GLU A 290 8.22 7.06 -22.44
C GLU A 290 8.27 7.99 -21.21
N GLN A 291 7.23 7.96 -20.38
CA GLN A 291 7.25 8.64 -19.07
C GLN A 291 8.14 7.91 -18.05
N MET A 292 8.34 6.60 -18.20
CA MET A 292 9.22 5.81 -17.33
C MET A 292 10.68 5.84 -17.80
N ARG A 293 10.94 6.04 -19.10
CA ARG A 293 12.26 5.94 -19.74
C ARG A 293 13.34 6.76 -19.04
N PRO A 294 13.18 8.05 -18.69
CA PRO A 294 14.25 8.80 -18.03
C PRO A 294 14.71 8.20 -16.70
N ALA A 295 13.79 7.61 -15.94
CA ALA A 295 14.11 6.94 -14.69
C ALA A 295 14.78 5.58 -14.96
N ILE A 296 14.31 4.80 -15.94
CA ILE A 296 14.92 3.53 -16.33
C ILE A 296 16.37 3.77 -16.79
N ASP A 297 16.57 4.72 -17.71
CA ASP A 297 17.88 5.04 -18.24
C ASP A 297 18.86 5.49 -17.15
N ALA A 298 18.40 6.32 -16.21
CA ALA A 298 19.22 6.75 -15.07
C ALA A 298 19.63 5.57 -14.18
N VAL A 299 18.69 4.68 -13.81
CA VAL A 299 19.00 3.51 -12.97
C VAL A 299 19.97 2.58 -13.68
N VAL A 300 19.72 2.25 -14.95
CA VAL A 300 20.48 1.24 -15.70
C VAL A 300 21.88 1.73 -16.05
N ASN A 301 22.03 3.00 -16.44
CA ASN A 301 23.28 3.51 -17.01
C ASN A 301 24.14 4.29 -15.99
N GLU A 302 23.56 4.77 -14.88
CA GLU A 302 24.25 5.70 -13.97
C GLU A 302 24.40 5.14 -12.55
N THR A 303 23.77 3.99 -12.26
CA THR A 303 23.82 3.38 -10.92
C THR A 303 24.13 1.89 -10.95
N ALA A 304 24.44 1.32 -9.78
CA ALA A 304 24.53 -0.12 -9.59
C ALA A 304 23.22 -0.73 -9.07
N ALA A 305 22.11 0.00 -9.11
CA ALA A 305 20.83 -0.43 -8.63
C ALA A 305 20.02 -1.22 -9.67
N VAL A 306 18.98 -1.89 -9.23
CA VAL A 306 18.08 -2.68 -10.06
C VAL A 306 16.91 -1.81 -10.55
N ALA A 307 16.69 -1.76 -11.86
CA ALA A 307 15.47 -1.24 -12.46
C ALA A 307 14.40 -2.34 -12.46
N GLU A 308 13.48 -2.29 -11.50
CA GLU A 308 12.25 -3.08 -11.49
C GLU A 308 11.13 -2.23 -12.07
N VAL A 309 10.67 -2.57 -13.27
CA VAL A 309 9.65 -1.77 -13.96
C VAL A 309 8.31 -2.47 -13.89
N ALA A 310 7.31 -1.76 -13.38
CA ALA A 310 5.99 -2.32 -13.13
C ALA A 310 5.02 -1.99 -14.26
N LEU A 311 4.36 -3.04 -14.74
CA LEU A 311 3.21 -2.99 -15.62
C LEU A 311 1.95 -2.94 -14.77
N CYS A 312 1.16 -1.87 -14.87
CA CYS A 312 -0.13 -1.74 -14.19
C CYS A 312 -1.17 -2.58 -14.91
N TYR A 313 -1.72 -3.57 -14.20
CA TYR A 313 -2.73 -4.50 -14.72
C TYR A 313 -4.10 -4.16 -14.14
N THR A 314 -5.10 -3.96 -15.01
CA THR A 314 -6.45 -3.51 -14.61
C THR A 314 -7.59 -4.26 -15.28
N ALA A 315 -7.30 -5.14 -16.25
CA ALA A 315 -8.31 -5.77 -17.09
C ALA A 315 -8.80 -7.12 -16.56
N ASN A 316 -9.97 -7.53 -17.02
CA ASN A 316 -10.39 -8.92 -16.95
C ASN A 316 -10.05 -9.62 -18.28
N LEU A 317 -8.89 -10.26 -18.36
CA LEU A 317 -8.44 -10.97 -19.57
C LEU A 317 -9.32 -12.16 -19.97
N LEU A 318 -10.23 -12.59 -19.09
CA LEU A 318 -11.18 -13.67 -19.37
C LEU A 318 -12.49 -13.16 -20.00
N ASP A 319 -12.68 -11.85 -20.05
CA ASP A 319 -13.86 -11.25 -20.67
C ASP A 319 -13.65 -11.14 -22.18
N PRO A 320 -14.44 -11.86 -23.01
CA PRO A 320 -14.32 -11.77 -24.46
C PRO A 320 -14.75 -10.41 -25.04
N ALA A 321 -15.39 -9.55 -24.24
CA ALA A 321 -15.77 -8.18 -24.63
C ALA A 321 -14.63 -7.18 -24.43
N GLU A 322 -13.56 -7.51 -23.66
CA GLU A 322 -12.39 -6.66 -23.48
C GLU A 322 -11.67 -6.44 -24.82
N ARG A 323 -11.59 -5.17 -25.26
CA ARG A 323 -10.98 -4.79 -26.55
C ARG A 323 -9.72 -3.94 -26.41
N THR A 324 -9.54 -3.31 -25.26
CA THR A 324 -8.45 -2.35 -25.04
C THR A 324 -7.28 -3.01 -24.33
N TYR A 325 -7.53 -3.62 -23.17
CA TYR A 325 -6.51 -4.17 -22.30
C TYR A 325 -6.42 -5.69 -22.45
N THR A 326 -6.21 -6.13 -23.69
CA THR A 326 -6.09 -7.55 -24.05
C THR A 326 -4.74 -8.13 -23.60
N LEU A 327 -4.61 -9.46 -23.61
CA LEU A 327 -3.33 -10.11 -23.37
C LEU A 327 -2.22 -9.59 -24.31
N ASP A 328 -2.54 -9.42 -25.60
CA ASP A 328 -1.61 -8.89 -26.59
C ASP A 328 -1.16 -7.45 -26.27
N HIS A 329 -2.05 -6.65 -25.70
CA HIS A 329 -1.69 -5.30 -25.23
C HIS A 329 -0.61 -5.39 -24.15
N TYR A 330 -0.81 -6.23 -23.13
CA TYR A 330 0.15 -6.38 -22.04
C TYR A 330 1.45 -7.04 -22.47
N LEU A 331 1.41 -7.99 -23.41
CA LEU A 331 2.63 -8.60 -23.97
C LEU A 331 3.48 -7.57 -24.70
N ARG A 332 2.88 -6.77 -25.58
CA ARG A 332 3.61 -5.67 -26.27
C ARG A 332 4.15 -4.63 -25.29
N LEU A 333 3.41 -4.33 -24.22
CA LEU A 333 3.87 -3.43 -23.18
C LEU A 333 5.08 -4.01 -22.43
N ALA A 334 5.02 -5.29 -22.06
CA ALA A 334 6.13 -6.00 -21.44
C ALA A 334 7.39 -5.99 -22.31
N GLU A 335 7.25 -6.26 -23.62
CA GLU A 335 8.35 -6.20 -24.61
C GLU A 335 8.98 -4.81 -24.66
N ARG A 336 8.16 -3.75 -24.68
CA ARG A 336 8.66 -2.37 -24.66
C ARG A 336 9.41 -2.04 -23.37
N ILE A 337 8.92 -2.50 -22.22
CA ILE A 337 9.57 -2.31 -20.91
C ILE A 337 10.92 -3.04 -20.89
N VAL A 338 10.98 -4.28 -21.37
CA VAL A 338 12.23 -5.05 -21.46
C VAL A 338 13.22 -4.38 -22.41
N ALA A 339 12.74 -3.92 -23.56
CA ALA A 339 13.56 -3.20 -24.55
C ALA A 339 14.06 -1.84 -24.00
N ALA A 340 13.38 -1.24 -23.05
CA ALA A 340 13.85 -0.04 -22.36
C ALA A 340 14.96 -0.30 -21.34
N GLY A 341 15.31 -1.58 -21.06
CA GLY A 341 16.43 -1.96 -20.20
C GLY A 341 16.03 -2.40 -18.79
N ALA A 342 14.75 -2.68 -18.53
CA ALA A 342 14.32 -3.19 -17.24
C ALA A 342 15.06 -4.48 -16.85
N HIS A 343 15.60 -4.54 -15.64
CA HIS A 343 16.23 -5.75 -15.10
C HIS A 343 15.16 -6.76 -14.63
N ILE A 344 14.07 -6.26 -14.06
CA ILE A 344 12.95 -7.04 -13.55
C ILE A 344 11.65 -6.42 -14.09
N LEU A 345 10.77 -7.27 -14.62
CA LEU A 345 9.41 -6.90 -14.97
C LEU A 345 8.49 -7.29 -13.80
N ALA A 346 7.76 -6.32 -13.26
CA ALA A 346 6.78 -6.55 -12.21
C ALA A 346 5.35 -6.37 -12.75
N ILE A 347 4.42 -7.16 -12.26
CA ILE A 347 2.99 -6.96 -12.50
C ILE A 347 2.41 -6.27 -11.28
N LYS A 348 1.90 -5.05 -11.50
CA LYS A 348 1.20 -4.29 -10.48
C LYS A 348 -0.30 -4.47 -10.68
N ASP A 349 -0.87 -5.39 -9.94
CA ASP A 349 -2.31 -5.66 -9.99
C ASP A 349 -3.07 -4.48 -9.37
N MET A 350 -3.87 -3.81 -10.20
CA MET A 350 -4.70 -2.65 -9.82
C MET A 350 -6.18 -3.02 -9.75
N ALA A 351 -6.55 -4.26 -10.10
CA ALA A 351 -7.94 -4.72 -10.14
C ALA A 351 -8.49 -5.13 -8.76
#